data_d9eab660bbaf1194e5209d88e08f9c15
#
_entry.id   d9eab660bbaf1194e5209d88e08f9c15
#
_cell.length_a   1.000
_cell.length_b   1.000
_cell.length_c   1.000
_cell.angle_alpha   90.00
_cell.angle_beta   90.00
_cell.angle_gamma   90.00
#
_symmetry.space_group_name_H-M   'P 1'
#
loop_
_entity.id
_entity.type
_entity.pdbx_description
1 polymer ?
#
loop_
_entity_poly.entity_id
_entity_poly.type
_entity_poly.pdbx_seq_one_letter_code
_entity_poly.pdbx_strand_id
1 'polypeptide(L)'
;GLFASQILKSDWVKPNKRIFNNSKISDHFAIIPTSFKPKKLNEAEQKLYDLVTKRFLAIFYPAAEFLVTTRITRVENEPFRTEGKVMVNPGWQAVYGKEVRANGTDKDSALVAVKQNESVQAEEIEVVANQTRPPARFNEATLLSAMESAGKLVEDGELREAMSAKGLGTPA
;
A
#
# COMPACT_ATOMS: atom_id res chain seq x y z
N GLY A 1 1.55 -23.48 6.88
CA GLY A 1 2.61 -22.49 7.14
C GLY A 1 2.18 -21.51 8.22
N LEU A 2 3.16 -20.82 8.86
CA LEU A 2 2.93 -19.97 10.03
C LEU A 2 1.82 -18.93 9.83
N PHE A 3 1.83 -18.21 8.73
CA PHE A 3 0.82 -17.16 8.43
C PHE A 3 -0.61 -17.73 8.33
N ALA A 4 -0.80 -18.84 7.64
CA ALA A 4 -2.12 -19.48 7.55
C ALA A 4 -2.61 -19.96 8.92
N SER A 5 -1.73 -20.54 9.73
CA SER A 5 -2.06 -20.96 11.10
C SER A 5 -2.47 -19.78 11.98
N GLN A 6 -1.80 -18.64 11.83
CA GLN A 6 -2.14 -17.42 12.55
C GLN A 6 -3.51 -16.89 12.14
N ILE A 7 -3.81 -16.83 10.83
CA ILE A 7 -5.12 -16.40 10.33
C ILE A 7 -6.26 -17.22 10.95
N LEU A 8 -6.09 -18.55 10.97
CA LEU A 8 -7.11 -19.46 11.52
C LEU A 8 -7.24 -19.33 13.04
N LYS A 9 -6.11 -19.26 13.77
CA LYS A 9 -6.13 -19.11 15.24
C LYS A 9 -6.73 -17.77 15.68
N SER A 10 -6.54 -16.72 14.90
CA SER A 10 -7.03 -15.37 15.22
C SER A 10 -8.43 -15.10 14.66
N ASP A 11 -9.06 -16.08 14.02
CA ASP A 11 -10.39 -15.95 13.40
C ASP A 11 -10.48 -14.75 12.45
N TRP A 12 -9.47 -14.58 11.61
CA TRP A 12 -9.41 -13.44 10.65
C TRP A 12 -10.16 -13.73 9.34
N VAL A 13 -10.62 -14.95 9.11
CA VAL A 13 -11.44 -15.28 7.95
C VAL A 13 -12.87 -14.85 8.21
N LYS A 14 -13.19 -13.61 7.88
CA LYS A 14 -14.53 -13.02 8.08
C LYS A 14 -15.15 -12.57 6.77
N PRO A 15 -16.50 -12.63 6.66
CA PRO A 15 -17.19 -12.05 5.52
C PRO A 15 -16.82 -10.57 5.33
N ASN A 16 -16.30 -10.23 4.16
CA ASN A 16 -15.89 -8.88 3.82
C ASN A 16 -16.26 -8.61 2.35
N LYS A 17 -17.18 -7.69 2.09
CA LYS A 17 -17.64 -7.34 0.74
C LYS A 17 -16.54 -6.78 -0.18
N ARG A 18 -15.41 -6.33 0.37
CA ARG A 18 -14.24 -5.91 -0.43
C ARG A 18 -13.50 -7.11 -1.02
N ILE A 19 -13.56 -8.27 -0.34
CA ILE A 19 -12.85 -9.49 -0.69
C ILE A 19 -13.82 -10.48 -1.34
N PHE A 20 -14.97 -10.71 -0.71
CA PHE A 20 -15.97 -11.69 -1.13
C PHE A 20 -17.18 -10.95 -1.71
N ASN A 21 -17.18 -10.72 -3.02
CA ASN A 21 -18.24 -9.97 -3.68
C ASN A 21 -18.58 -10.60 -5.04
N ASN A 22 -19.58 -11.45 -5.05
CA ASN A 22 -20.03 -12.16 -6.25
C ASN A 22 -20.53 -11.22 -7.35
N SER A 23 -21.08 -10.04 -7.00
CA SER A 23 -21.56 -9.08 -8.00
C SER A 23 -20.44 -8.43 -8.82
N LYS A 24 -19.20 -8.55 -8.38
CA LYS A 24 -18.00 -8.04 -9.08
C LYS A 24 -17.28 -9.13 -9.89
N ILE A 25 -17.78 -10.34 -9.87
CA ILE A 25 -17.23 -11.45 -10.66
C ILE A 25 -17.90 -11.41 -12.03
N SER A 26 -17.11 -11.26 -13.08
CA SER A 26 -17.56 -11.33 -14.48
C SER A 26 -16.99 -12.63 -15.12
N ASP A 27 -16.08 -12.48 -16.07
CA ASP A 27 -15.55 -13.58 -16.86
C ASP A 27 -14.36 -14.27 -16.19
N HIS A 28 -13.77 -13.64 -15.18
CA HIS A 28 -12.55 -14.12 -14.52
C HIS A 28 -12.72 -14.26 -13.01
N PHE A 29 -12.08 -15.31 -12.48
CA PHE A 29 -11.98 -15.54 -11.04
C PHE A 29 -10.69 -14.93 -10.48
N ALA A 30 -10.66 -14.74 -9.16
CA ALA A 30 -9.43 -14.38 -8.47
C ALA A 30 -8.36 -15.47 -8.66
N ILE A 31 -7.11 -15.06 -8.86
CA ILE A 31 -5.97 -15.98 -8.88
C ILE A 31 -5.61 -16.29 -7.42
N ILE A 32 -5.85 -17.53 -7.01
CA ILE A 32 -5.60 -18.01 -5.65
C ILE A 32 -4.86 -19.35 -5.66
N PRO A 33 -4.14 -19.70 -4.59
CA PRO A 33 -3.58 -21.04 -4.45
C PRO A 33 -4.69 -22.10 -4.41
N THR A 34 -4.49 -23.21 -5.07
CA THR A 34 -5.40 -24.37 -5.03
C THR A 34 -4.99 -25.35 -3.93
N SER A 35 -5.81 -26.38 -3.70
CA SER A 35 -5.49 -27.48 -2.78
C SER A 35 -4.36 -28.38 -3.29
N PHE A 36 -4.02 -28.31 -4.57
CA PHE A 36 -2.92 -29.07 -5.16
C PHE A 36 -1.58 -28.45 -4.78
N LYS A 37 -0.71 -29.25 -4.15
CA LYS A 37 0.66 -28.84 -3.88
C LYS A 37 1.49 -28.94 -5.17
N PRO A 38 2.22 -27.89 -5.56
CA PRO A 38 3.13 -27.98 -6.68
C PRO A 38 4.23 -28.99 -6.39
N LYS A 39 4.54 -29.85 -7.37
CA LYS A 39 5.53 -30.94 -7.17
C LYS A 39 6.96 -30.50 -7.45
N LYS A 40 7.18 -29.76 -8.53
CA LYS A 40 8.47 -29.20 -8.94
C LYS A 40 8.19 -27.86 -9.62
N LEU A 41 8.76 -26.80 -9.11
CA LEU A 41 8.70 -25.47 -9.69
C LEU A 41 10.12 -25.05 -10.06
N ASN A 42 10.30 -24.42 -11.21
CA ASN A 42 11.50 -23.68 -11.50
C ASN A 42 11.55 -22.39 -10.69
N GLU A 43 12.65 -21.65 -10.77
CA GLU A 43 12.83 -20.44 -9.95
C GLU A 43 11.77 -19.36 -10.24
N ALA A 44 11.40 -19.14 -11.49
CA ALA A 44 10.40 -18.16 -11.89
C ALA A 44 9.00 -18.55 -11.39
N GLU A 45 8.64 -19.81 -11.58
CA GLU A 45 7.37 -20.37 -11.08
C GLU A 45 7.27 -20.31 -9.56
N GLN A 46 8.39 -20.58 -8.86
CA GLN A 46 8.44 -20.47 -7.39
C GLN A 46 8.21 -19.04 -6.92
N LYS A 47 8.83 -18.05 -7.58
CA LYS A 47 8.63 -16.62 -7.26
C LYS A 47 7.19 -16.20 -7.49
N LEU A 48 6.59 -16.64 -8.60
CA LEU A 48 5.19 -16.32 -8.92
C LEU A 48 4.23 -16.98 -7.92
N TYR A 49 4.43 -18.26 -7.62
CA TYR A 49 3.62 -18.98 -6.64
C TYR A 49 3.71 -18.35 -5.25
N ASP A 50 4.90 -17.96 -4.82
CA ASP A 50 5.14 -17.28 -3.54
C ASP A 50 4.42 -15.90 -3.51
N LEU A 51 4.50 -15.13 -4.60
CA LEU A 51 3.82 -13.85 -4.72
C LEU A 51 2.29 -14.00 -4.60
N VAL A 52 1.69 -14.94 -5.34
CA VAL A 52 0.25 -15.21 -5.30
C VAL A 52 -0.15 -15.69 -3.91
N THR A 53 0.62 -16.60 -3.31
CA THR A 53 0.34 -17.13 -1.97
C THR A 53 0.42 -16.04 -0.91
N LYS A 54 1.45 -15.19 -0.94
CA LYS A 54 1.58 -14.05 -0.02
C LYS A 54 0.42 -13.07 -0.20
N ARG A 55 0.05 -12.76 -1.42
CA ARG A 55 -1.08 -11.87 -1.70
C ARG A 55 -2.38 -12.44 -1.15
N PHE A 56 -2.64 -13.72 -1.38
CA PHE A 56 -3.81 -14.41 -0.86
C PHE A 56 -3.87 -14.40 0.68
N LEU A 57 -2.76 -14.67 1.36
CA LEU A 57 -2.72 -14.65 2.82
C LEU A 57 -2.87 -13.24 3.38
N ALA A 58 -2.25 -12.25 2.74
CA ALA A 58 -2.26 -10.86 3.19
C ALA A 58 -3.66 -10.24 3.25
N ILE A 59 -4.60 -10.69 2.39
CA ILE A 59 -5.97 -10.16 2.39
C ILE A 59 -6.75 -10.46 3.67
N PHE A 60 -6.37 -11.50 4.42
CA PHE A 60 -7.01 -11.88 5.67
C PHE A 60 -6.37 -11.21 6.90
N TYR A 61 -5.19 -10.63 6.75
CA TYR A 61 -4.52 -9.92 7.83
C TYR A 61 -5.17 -8.56 8.10
N PRO A 62 -5.09 -8.07 9.34
CA PRO A 62 -5.53 -6.72 9.67
C PRO A 62 -4.72 -5.67 8.91
N ALA A 63 -5.22 -4.44 8.90
CA ALA A 63 -4.50 -3.31 8.33
C ALA A 63 -3.15 -3.09 9.05
N ALA A 64 -2.17 -2.59 8.31
CA ALA A 64 -0.95 -2.08 8.94
C ALA A 64 -1.26 -0.74 9.63
N GLU A 65 -0.74 -0.56 10.84
CA GLU A 65 -0.97 0.63 11.66
C GLU A 65 0.31 1.43 11.81
N PHE A 66 0.18 2.73 11.65
CA PHE A 66 1.29 3.66 11.74
C PHE A 66 0.94 4.81 12.69
N LEU A 67 1.90 5.18 13.52
CA LEU A 67 1.88 6.43 14.24
C LEU A 67 2.45 7.51 13.32
N VAL A 68 1.63 8.50 12.97
CA VAL A 68 2.04 9.65 12.17
C VAL A 68 2.17 10.85 13.09
N THR A 69 3.34 11.46 13.11
CA THR A 69 3.62 12.67 13.91
C THR A 69 3.89 13.82 12.95
N THR A 70 3.15 14.90 13.09
CA THR A 70 3.42 16.16 12.39
C THR A 70 3.97 17.17 13.39
N ARG A 71 5.14 17.76 13.09
CA ARG A 71 5.77 18.81 13.85
C ARG A 71 5.83 20.08 13.01
N ILE A 72 5.41 21.20 13.60
CA ILE A 72 5.55 22.52 13.01
C ILE A 72 6.59 23.28 13.85
N THR A 73 7.74 23.55 13.26
CA THR A 73 8.78 24.40 13.85
C THR A 73 8.66 25.79 13.25
N ARG A 74 8.71 26.84 14.05
CA ARG A 74 8.68 28.24 13.57
C ARG A 74 10.05 28.86 13.75
N VAL A 75 10.58 29.42 12.65
CA VAL A 75 11.83 30.19 12.65
C VAL A 75 11.50 31.54 12.02
N GLU A 76 11.74 32.65 12.73
CA GLU A 76 11.35 33.98 12.31
C GLU A 76 9.89 34.13 11.84
N ASN A 77 8.97 33.41 12.55
CA ASN A 77 7.55 33.25 12.21
C ASN A 77 7.24 32.38 10.98
N GLU A 78 8.21 31.93 10.21
CA GLU A 78 8.00 31.02 9.09
C GLU A 78 7.80 29.57 9.58
N PRO A 79 6.75 28.86 9.13
CA PRO A 79 6.45 27.51 9.57
C PRO A 79 7.19 26.47 8.74
N PHE A 80 7.92 25.57 9.41
CA PHE A 80 8.56 24.41 8.81
C PHE A 80 7.81 23.15 9.26
N ARG A 81 7.26 22.41 8.32
CA ARG A 81 6.52 21.16 8.59
C ARG A 81 7.43 19.96 8.43
N THR A 82 7.49 19.14 9.45
CA THR A 82 8.18 17.86 9.45
C THR A 82 7.18 16.76 9.77
N GLU A 83 7.21 15.66 9.01
CA GLU A 83 6.36 14.51 9.24
C GLU A 83 7.22 13.28 9.54
N GLY A 84 6.87 12.57 10.59
CA GLY A 84 7.44 11.28 10.94
C GLY A 84 6.36 10.21 10.90
N LYS A 85 6.73 8.99 10.49
CA LYS A 85 5.84 7.85 10.42
C LYS A 85 6.53 6.62 10.97
N VAL A 86 5.99 6.07 12.04
CA VAL A 86 6.52 4.86 12.68
C VAL A 86 5.48 3.76 12.58
N MET A 87 5.90 2.58 12.09
CA MET A 87 5.02 1.40 12.05
C MET A 87 4.85 0.86 13.46
N VAL A 88 3.61 0.79 13.95
CA VAL A 88 3.27 0.23 15.28
C VAL A 88 2.71 -1.19 15.17
N ASN A 89 2.05 -1.52 14.05
CA ASN A 89 1.57 -2.86 13.75
C ASN A 89 1.77 -3.15 12.26
N PRO A 90 2.52 -4.19 11.88
CA PRO A 90 2.78 -4.49 10.49
C PRO A 90 1.53 -4.99 9.75
N GLY A 91 0.54 -5.55 10.45
CA GLY A 91 -0.66 -6.11 9.84
C GLY A 91 -0.34 -7.02 8.65
N TRP A 92 -0.99 -6.80 7.51
CA TRP A 92 -0.77 -7.56 6.28
C TRP A 92 0.67 -7.49 5.73
N GLN A 93 1.44 -6.45 6.10
CA GLN A 93 2.82 -6.31 5.64
C GLN A 93 3.76 -7.36 6.24
N ALA A 94 3.38 -7.97 7.39
CA ALA A 94 4.13 -9.07 7.99
C ALA A 94 4.30 -10.26 7.04
N VAL A 95 3.30 -10.54 6.21
CA VAL A 95 3.33 -11.63 5.21
C VAL A 95 4.45 -11.41 4.18
N TYR A 96 4.85 -10.16 3.94
CA TYR A 96 5.93 -9.78 3.03
C TYR A 96 7.28 -9.59 3.74
N GLY A 97 7.37 -9.99 5.01
CA GLY A 97 8.59 -9.88 5.80
C GLY A 97 8.86 -8.48 6.36
N LYS A 98 7.85 -7.58 6.38
CA LYS A 98 7.97 -6.30 7.07
C LYS A 98 7.58 -6.48 8.54
N GLU A 99 8.52 -6.22 9.42
CA GLU A 99 8.34 -6.30 10.86
C GLU A 99 8.43 -4.89 11.47
N VAL A 100 7.82 -4.73 12.65
CA VAL A 100 8.05 -3.54 13.47
C VAL A 100 9.52 -3.58 13.92
N ARG A 101 10.33 -2.68 13.41
CA ARG A 101 11.70 -2.53 13.88
C ARG A 101 11.68 -1.69 15.15
N ALA A 102 12.22 -2.22 16.23
CA ALA A 102 12.25 -1.59 17.55
C ALA A 102 12.96 -0.21 17.56
N ASN A 103 13.79 0.04 16.56
CA ASN A 103 14.51 1.32 16.40
C ASN A 103 14.24 1.83 14.99
N GLY A 104 13.07 2.40 14.71
CA GLY A 104 12.68 3.02 13.44
C GLY A 104 13.82 3.31 12.44
N THR A 105 14.41 2.25 11.86
CA THR A 105 15.61 2.36 11.02
C THR A 105 15.35 2.68 9.55
N ASP A 106 14.17 3.18 9.20
CA ASP A 106 14.12 4.20 8.17
C ASP A 106 14.62 5.47 8.85
N LYS A 107 15.86 5.81 8.64
CA LYS A 107 16.55 6.98 9.24
C LYS A 107 15.77 8.29 9.04
N ASP A 108 14.80 8.31 8.13
CA ASP A 108 14.03 9.48 7.71
C ASP A 108 12.61 9.56 8.31
N SER A 109 12.17 8.59 9.12
CA SER A 109 10.75 8.55 9.52
C SER A 109 10.47 8.66 11.01
N ALA A 110 11.46 8.51 11.89
CA ALA A 110 11.27 8.68 13.32
C ALA A 110 11.68 10.09 13.76
N LEU A 111 10.70 10.90 14.17
CA LEU A 111 10.99 12.21 14.77
C LEU A 111 11.40 12.05 16.23
N VAL A 112 12.41 12.82 16.64
CA VAL A 112 12.73 13.00 18.07
C VAL A 112 11.52 13.60 18.77
N ALA A 113 11.19 13.04 19.94
CA ALA A 113 10.12 13.56 20.77
C ALA A 113 10.45 14.97 21.25
N VAL A 114 9.52 15.90 21.07
CA VAL A 114 9.63 17.29 21.53
C VAL A 114 8.35 17.67 22.27
N LYS A 115 8.47 18.62 23.20
CA LYS A 115 7.32 19.18 23.91
C LYS A 115 6.68 20.29 23.10
N GLN A 116 5.41 20.54 23.33
CA GLN A 116 4.73 21.69 22.73
C GLN A 116 5.37 22.98 23.23
N ASN A 117 5.64 23.90 22.31
CA ASN A 117 6.31 25.20 22.56
C ASN A 117 7.74 25.07 23.12
N GLU A 118 8.41 23.95 22.88
CA GLU A 118 9.83 23.80 23.18
C GLU A 118 10.65 24.71 22.28
N SER A 119 11.56 25.49 22.88
CA SER A 119 12.51 26.28 22.13
C SER A 119 13.60 25.41 21.55
N VAL A 120 13.84 25.54 20.25
CA VAL A 120 14.86 24.82 19.52
C VAL A 120 15.78 25.79 18.80
N GLN A 121 17.03 25.41 18.59
CA GLN A 121 17.99 26.18 17.81
C GLN A 121 18.01 25.64 16.38
N ALA A 122 17.81 26.52 15.40
CA ALA A 122 18.04 26.16 14.00
C ALA A 122 19.57 26.17 13.75
N GLU A 123 20.10 24.99 13.41
CA GLU A 123 21.54 24.86 13.09
C GLU A 123 21.81 25.25 11.66
N GLU A 124 20.93 24.87 10.75
CA GLU A 124 21.08 25.11 9.31
C GLU A 124 19.70 25.27 8.65
N ILE A 125 19.60 26.20 7.73
CA ILE A 125 18.45 26.38 6.84
C ILE A 125 18.98 26.44 5.42
N GLU A 126 18.61 25.47 4.59
CA GLU A 126 19.03 25.34 3.21
C GLU A 126 17.86 25.56 2.25
N VAL A 127 18.12 26.34 1.20
CA VAL A 127 17.17 26.48 0.07
C VAL A 127 17.52 25.45 -0.98
N VAL A 128 16.74 24.39 -1.06
CA VAL A 128 16.92 23.33 -2.06
C VAL A 128 16.14 23.66 -3.33
N ALA A 129 16.85 24.01 -4.40
CA ALA A 129 16.24 24.24 -5.70
C ALA A 129 15.82 22.91 -6.34
N ASN A 130 14.54 22.77 -6.62
CA ASN A 130 13.97 21.61 -7.28
C ASN A 130 13.20 22.02 -8.54
N GLN A 131 13.09 21.10 -9.47
CA GLN A 131 12.26 21.24 -10.67
C GLN A 131 11.16 20.19 -10.66
N THR A 132 9.98 20.57 -11.10
CA THR A 132 8.91 19.62 -11.36
C THR A 132 9.33 18.64 -12.44
N ARG A 133 8.98 17.39 -12.29
CA ARG A 133 9.22 16.35 -13.29
C ARG A 133 7.89 15.95 -13.91
N PRO A 134 7.85 15.67 -15.21
CA PRO A 134 6.67 15.10 -15.83
C PRO A 134 6.33 13.74 -15.17
N PRO A 135 5.06 13.34 -15.21
CA PRO A 135 4.68 11.99 -14.77
C PRO A 135 5.52 10.93 -15.49
N ALA A 136 5.80 9.83 -14.80
CA ALA A 136 6.48 8.70 -15.41
C ALA A 136 5.68 8.17 -16.60
N ARG A 137 6.38 7.74 -17.67
CA ARG A 137 5.72 7.06 -18.80
C ARG A 137 5.06 5.77 -18.32
N PHE A 138 3.95 5.43 -18.95
CA PHE A 138 3.30 4.16 -18.68
C PHE A 138 4.22 2.99 -19.06
N ASN A 139 4.26 1.99 -18.20
CA ASN A 139 4.64 0.62 -18.54
C ASN A 139 3.36 -0.22 -18.72
N GLU A 140 3.49 -1.47 -19.13
CA GLU A 140 2.34 -2.34 -19.38
C GLU A 140 1.39 -2.43 -18.18
N ALA A 141 1.93 -2.62 -16.97
CA ALA A 141 1.12 -2.74 -15.74
C ALA A 141 0.39 -1.44 -15.39
N THR A 142 1.08 -0.29 -15.48
CA THR A 142 0.48 1.01 -15.17
C THR A 142 -0.50 1.47 -16.24
N LEU A 143 -0.29 1.07 -17.50
CA LEU A 143 -1.23 1.32 -18.59
C LEU A 143 -2.52 0.52 -18.37
N LEU A 144 -2.44 -0.77 -18.10
CA LEU A 144 -3.61 -1.59 -17.77
C LEU A 144 -4.40 -1.02 -16.57
N SER A 145 -3.71 -0.62 -15.52
CA SER A 145 -4.36 0.02 -14.37
C SER A 145 -5.04 1.36 -14.72
N ALA A 146 -4.44 2.14 -15.62
CA ALA A 146 -5.05 3.38 -16.11
C ALA A 146 -6.28 3.10 -16.97
N MET A 147 -6.23 2.06 -17.81
CA MET A 147 -7.39 1.63 -18.61
C MET A 147 -8.54 1.13 -17.75
N GLU A 148 -8.27 0.31 -16.72
CA GLU A 148 -9.27 -0.11 -15.73
C GLU A 148 -9.92 1.07 -15.00
N SER A 149 -9.15 2.10 -14.70
CA SER A 149 -9.60 3.26 -13.94
C SER A 149 -9.88 4.50 -14.80
N ALA A 150 -10.03 4.34 -16.11
CA ALA A 150 -10.17 5.45 -17.08
C ALA A 150 -11.31 6.41 -16.75
N GLY A 151 -12.41 5.92 -16.18
CA GLY A 151 -13.51 6.77 -15.72
C GLY A 151 -13.09 7.83 -14.68
N LYS A 152 -12.02 7.60 -13.92
CA LYS A 152 -11.51 8.58 -12.93
C LYS A 152 -10.82 9.78 -13.57
N LEU A 153 -10.37 9.65 -14.82
CA LEU A 153 -9.67 10.68 -15.57
C LEU A 153 -10.61 11.56 -16.40
N VAL A 154 -11.90 11.21 -16.46
CA VAL A 154 -12.91 11.93 -17.21
C VAL A 154 -13.54 13.00 -16.33
N GLU A 155 -13.52 14.25 -16.79
CA GLU A 155 -14.10 15.39 -16.05
C GLU A 155 -15.63 15.41 -16.14
N ASP A 156 -16.21 14.95 -17.25
CA ASP A 156 -17.63 14.85 -17.46
C ASP A 156 -18.25 13.78 -16.55
N GLY A 157 -19.28 14.16 -15.79
CA GLY A 157 -19.91 13.32 -14.77
C GLY A 157 -20.63 12.10 -15.35
N GLU A 158 -21.34 12.25 -16.45
CA GLU A 158 -22.10 11.17 -17.09
C GLU A 158 -21.16 10.15 -17.75
N LEU A 159 -20.16 10.65 -18.46
CA LEU A 159 -19.11 9.79 -19.05
C LEU A 159 -18.29 9.09 -17.98
N ARG A 160 -17.99 9.77 -16.88
CA ARG A 160 -17.29 9.17 -15.73
C ARG A 160 -18.06 7.99 -15.15
N GLU A 161 -19.38 8.15 -14.97
CA GLU A 161 -20.22 7.10 -14.44
C GLU A 161 -20.33 5.92 -15.41
N ALA A 162 -20.53 6.20 -16.70
CA ALA A 162 -20.57 5.17 -17.73
C ALA A 162 -19.26 4.39 -17.87
N MET A 163 -18.12 5.04 -17.70
CA MET A 163 -16.79 4.42 -17.79
C MET A 163 -16.32 3.78 -16.48
N SER A 164 -16.86 4.18 -15.34
CA SER A 164 -16.43 3.66 -14.02
C SER A 164 -16.70 2.17 -13.84
N ALA A 165 -17.71 1.66 -14.52
CA ALA A 165 -18.13 0.26 -14.46
C ALA A 165 -17.38 -0.65 -15.45
N LYS A 166 -16.86 -0.11 -16.55
CA LYS A 166 -16.33 -0.92 -17.67
C LYS A 166 -14.85 -0.66 -17.98
N GLY A 167 -14.28 0.48 -17.58
CA GLY A 167 -12.94 0.87 -17.98
C GLY A 167 -12.80 1.08 -19.49
N LEU A 168 -11.57 1.04 -19.99
CA LEU A 168 -11.24 1.03 -21.43
C LEU A 168 -10.69 -0.33 -21.80
N GLY A 169 -11.29 -0.96 -22.81
CA GLY A 169 -10.86 -2.26 -23.31
C GLY A 169 -11.77 -3.41 -22.84
N THR A 170 -11.41 -4.61 -23.24
CA THR A 170 -12.06 -5.84 -22.79
C THR A 170 -11.40 -6.37 -21.52
N PRO A 171 -12.15 -7.05 -20.62
CA PRO A 171 -11.58 -7.63 -19.40
C PRO A 171 -10.58 -8.76 -19.61
N ALA A 172 -10.36 -9.19 -20.84
CA ALA A 172 -9.45 -10.29 -21.17
C ALA A 172 -8.05 -9.79 -21.55
#